data_2d6e5cee25aad1d1beb9800515b8ade3
#
_entry.id   2d6e5cee25aad1d1beb9800515b8ade3
#
_cell.length_a   1.000
_cell.length_b   1.000
_cell.length_c   1.000
_cell.angle_alpha   90.00
_cell.angle_beta   90.00
_cell.angle_gamma   90.00
#
_symmetry.space_group_name_H-M   'P 1'
#
loop_
_entity.id
_entity.type
_entity.pdbx_description
1 polymer ?
#
loop_
_entity_poly.entity_id
_entity_poly.type
_entity_poly.pdbx_seq_one_letter_code
_entity_poly.pdbx_strand_id
1 'polypeptide(L)'
;MKKLLLTGVFKPFGVSDEYGEALCTMELLNNQVTREQGIHSPRSNNPSFGLYLMAENLEIPATVLDFPDWEDFTKEIRNGNYTHVGISFIVPNVLKVKRMAEYVRKHAPNAVIILGGHGAGIPGLEEIVDYDEVCRGEGVFWLRRYFGEDVDKPILHPVSPSAVRKYVYGAPIISDAGIIITGVGCQNTCRFCATTHKFEKQYTAFLSTGKEVFDACVKTGAALKVEDFALMDENFCKSPKRARELLVNMESHGKAYTFSTFSSAETIGKLGIDFLVRLGVKFLWIGVESKANVFEKTQGIDLHALIADLQNHGITVLASAILFMEHHDKQTIHEDIDWAISLESDLLQFMQFGPIPGTRLYKDYDAEGKLLKDIPWPKQHGQDEIWFNHPSFTLKETATYTRDAFIKKFQTHGPGVINMAHSYVKGYITVAREVAERQKRGMTWNAETLRYEETGNHAPDEFMKLRLEAMKRSALEFRPVFKAAELYAPNIAAAKKARMVAELYEATFGPPTLTERVQGLAVRGFAFVESIRAKDGDVMRQPGTIRHEWPDRHGAVPQATEENHWVRHREHKRPQTAAAASRE
;
A
#
# COMPACT_ATOMS: atom_id res chain seq x y z
N MET A 1 -26.75 -18.64 -20.00
CA MET A 1 -25.29 -18.34 -20.12
C MET A 1 -24.84 -17.86 -18.76
N LYS A 2 -23.69 -18.32 -18.24
CA LYS A 2 -23.13 -17.84 -16.95
C LYS A 2 -22.68 -16.38 -17.13
N LYS A 3 -22.97 -15.51 -16.13
CA LYS A 3 -22.53 -14.11 -16.08
C LYS A 3 -22.16 -13.78 -14.64
N LEU A 4 -20.97 -13.23 -14.42
CA LEU A 4 -20.40 -12.97 -13.11
C LEU A 4 -20.33 -11.46 -12.83
N LEU A 5 -20.80 -11.04 -11.66
CA LEU A 5 -20.43 -9.75 -11.06
C LEU A 5 -19.28 -9.98 -10.07
N LEU A 6 -18.20 -9.22 -10.20
CA LEU A 6 -17.14 -9.13 -9.20
C LEU A 6 -17.18 -7.74 -8.55
N THR A 7 -17.32 -7.66 -7.24
CA THR A 7 -17.43 -6.38 -6.56
C THR A 7 -16.64 -6.35 -5.24
N GLY A 8 -16.13 -5.17 -4.88
CA GLY A 8 -15.78 -4.84 -3.51
C GLY A 8 -17.03 -4.48 -2.68
N VAL A 9 -16.82 -4.01 -1.45
CA VAL A 9 -17.92 -3.55 -0.60
C VAL A 9 -18.30 -2.11 -0.95
N PHE A 10 -19.53 -1.72 -0.57
CA PHE A 10 -20.05 -0.37 -0.86
C PHE A 10 -19.45 0.72 0.04
N LYS A 11 -19.43 1.96 -0.49
CA LYS A 11 -19.06 3.20 0.24
C LYS A 11 -20.10 3.56 1.31
N PRO A 12 -19.77 4.41 2.32
CA PRO A 12 -18.50 5.12 2.48
C PRO A 12 -17.40 4.29 3.11
N PHE A 13 -16.13 4.66 2.86
CA PHE A 13 -14.95 4.13 3.53
C PHE A 13 -14.39 5.14 4.52
N GLY A 14 -13.73 4.66 5.57
CA GLY A 14 -13.08 5.52 6.55
C GLY A 14 -14.05 6.39 7.36
N VAL A 15 -15.22 5.87 7.68
CA VAL A 15 -16.23 6.51 8.54
C VAL A 15 -16.71 5.53 9.60
N SER A 16 -17.01 6.05 10.80
CA SER A 16 -17.60 5.26 11.87
C SER A 16 -19.12 5.26 11.73
N ASP A 17 -19.65 4.11 11.35
CA ASP A 17 -21.09 3.85 11.22
C ASP A 17 -21.40 2.42 11.69
N GLU A 18 -22.57 1.91 11.37
CA GLU A 18 -22.97 0.52 11.72
C GLU A 18 -22.16 -0.55 10.96
N TYR A 19 -21.44 -0.19 9.91
CA TYR A 19 -20.71 -1.12 9.03
C TYR A 19 -19.20 -1.01 9.10
N GLY A 20 -18.64 0.01 9.71
CA GLY A 20 -17.22 0.27 9.70
C GLY A 20 -16.72 1.25 10.73
N GLU A 21 -15.42 1.40 10.81
CA GLU A 21 -14.73 2.35 11.67
C GLU A 21 -13.90 3.33 10.85
N ALA A 22 -13.85 4.59 11.30
CA ALA A 22 -13.15 5.68 10.60
C ALA A 22 -11.66 5.41 10.38
N LEU A 23 -11.02 4.69 11.28
CA LEU A 23 -9.60 4.34 11.21
C LEU A 23 -9.31 3.12 10.33
N CYS A 24 -10.34 2.35 9.94
CA CYS A 24 -10.20 1.29 8.94
C CYS A 24 -10.16 1.91 7.55
N THR A 25 -8.96 2.16 7.05
CA THR A 25 -8.73 2.88 5.78
C THR A 25 -7.91 2.05 4.79
N MET A 26 -8.21 0.74 4.69
CA MET A 26 -7.47 -0.16 3.79
C MET A 26 -7.58 0.28 2.32
N GLU A 27 -8.71 0.86 1.93
CA GLU A 27 -8.95 1.43 0.61
C GLU A 27 -8.17 2.74 0.37
N LEU A 28 -7.59 3.31 1.44
CA LEU A 28 -6.85 4.57 1.45
C LEU A 28 -5.47 4.37 2.10
N LEU A 29 -4.68 3.50 1.53
CA LEU A 29 -3.43 2.97 2.10
C LEU A 29 -2.52 4.06 2.70
N ASN A 30 -2.40 5.21 2.05
CA ASN A 30 -1.50 6.28 2.50
C ASN A 30 -1.91 6.87 3.86
N ASN A 31 -3.19 6.85 4.22
CA ASN A 31 -3.64 7.32 5.52
C ASN A 31 -3.12 6.47 6.68
N GLN A 32 -2.90 5.18 6.47
CA GLN A 32 -2.39 4.28 7.51
C GLN A 32 -0.93 4.58 7.88
N VAL A 33 -0.14 5.13 6.95
CA VAL A 33 1.29 5.41 7.15
C VAL A 33 1.57 6.88 7.43
N THR A 34 0.60 7.76 7.16
CA THR A 34 0.71 9.21 7.39
C THR A 34 -0.39 9.73 8.33
N ARG A 35 -0.95 8.85 9.14
CA ARG A 35 -1.91 9.16 10.18
C ARG A 35 -1.39 10.28 11.10
N GLU A 36 -2.25 11.15 11.58
CA GLU A 36 -1.96 12.32 12.43
C GLU A 36 -1.12 13.42 11.76
N GLN A 37 -0.87 13.31 10.43
CA GLN A 37 -0.16 14.34 9.70
C GLN A 37 -1.09 15.41 9.07
N GLY A 38 -2.40 15.30 9.28
CA GLY A 38 -3.39 16.27 8.79
C GLY A 38 -3.31 16.50 7.27
N ILE A 39 -3.14 17.76 6.84
CA ILE A 39 -3.06 18.12 5.42
C ILE A 39 -1.80 17.60 4.71
N HIS A 40 -0.79 17.15 5.47
CA HIS A 40 0.44 16.57 4.92
C HIS A 40 0.27 15.10 4.53
N SER A 41 -0.84 14.46 4.94
CA SER A 41 -1.12 13.06 4.61
C SER A 41 -1.46 12.94 3.12
N PRO A 42 -0.64 12.25 2.30
CA PRO A 42 -1.04 11.86 0.97
C PRO A 42 -2.26 10.93 1.05
N ARG A 43 -3.19 11.10 0.11
CA ARG A 43 -4.41 10.28 0.05
C ARG A 43 -4.55 9.70 -1.35
N SER A 44 -4.78 8.39 -1.45
CA SER A 44 -4.99 7.71 -2.73
C SER A 44 -6.15 6.71 -2.60
N ASN A 45 -6.91 6.58 -3.67
CA ASN A 45 -7.91 5.55 -3.83
C ASN A 45 -7.33 4.48 -4.75
N ASN A 46 -6.93 3.36 -4.17
CA ASN A 46 -6.32 2.27 -4.91
C ASN A 46 -7.42 1.32 -5.41
N PRO A 47 -7.48 1.00 -6.72
CA PRO A 47 -8.49 0.08 -7.24
C PRO A 47 -8.32 -1.31 -6.64
N SER A 48 -9.40 -2.06 -6.59
CA SER A 48 -9.40 -3.46 -6.14
C SER A 48 -8.79 -4.36 -7.22
N PHE A 49 -7.50 -4.17 -7.50
CA PHE A 49 -6.77 -4.77 -8.63
C PHE A 49 -6.93 -6.28 -8.77
N GLY A 50 -7.16 -7.01 -7.68
CA GLY A 50 -7.46 -8.45 -7.72
C GLY A 50 -8.75 -8.77 -8.48
N LEU A 51 -9.78 -7.91 -8.41
CA LEU A 51 -11.03 -8.10 -9.16
C LEU A 51 -10.80 -7.98 -10.67
N TYR A 52 -9.98 -7.00 -11.07
CA TYR A 52 -9.62 -6.78 -12.48
C TYR A 52 -8.78 -7.93 -13.02
N LEU A 53 -7.82 -8.43 -12.23
CA LEU A 53 -7.02 -9.60 -12.61
C LEU A 53 -7.90 -10.84 -12.79
N MET A 54 -8.85 -11.09 -11.89
CA MET A 54 -9.78 -12.21 -12.01
C MET A 54 -10.65 -12.06 -13.27
N ALA A 55 -11.25 -10.91 -13.50
CA ALA A 55 -12.11 -10.67 -14.66
C ALA A 55 -11.36 -10.82 -15.99
N GLU A 56 -10.11 -10.31 -16.10
CA GLU A 56 -9.27 -10.44 -17.31
C GLU A 56 -8.94 -11.90 -17.65
N ASN A 57 -8.99 -12.78 -16.65
CA ASN A 57 -8.55 -14.18 -16.77
C ASN A 57 -9.68 -15.20 -16.78
N LEU A 58 -10.92 -14.77 -17.01
CA LEU A 58 -12.10 -15.63 -17.17
C LEU A 58 -12.63 -15.58 -18.60
N GLU A 59 -13.18 -16.71 -19.05
CA GLU A 59 -13.84 -16.81 -20.36
C GLU A 59 -15.32 -16.44 -20.29
N ILE A 60 -15.94 -16.63 -19.13
CA ILE A 60 -17.32 -16.19 -18.92
C ILE A 60 -17.41 -14.65 -18.87
N PRO A 61 -18.53 -14.05 -19.35
CA PRO A 61 -18.74 -12.63 -19.19
C PRO A 61 -18.69 -12.20 -17.73
N ALA A 62 -17.82 -11.24 -17.42
CA ALA A 62 -17.64 -10.71 -16.10
C ALA A 62 -17.80 -9.18 -16.07
N THR A 63 -18.37 -8.66 -15.01
CA THR A 63 -18.43 -7.22 -14.72
C THR A 63 -17.69 -6.97 -13.41
N VAL A 64 -16.79 -6.00 -13.39
CA VAL A 64 -16.21 -5.48 -12.15
C VAL A 64 -16.98 -4.21 -11.75
N LEU A 65 -17.46 -4.17 -10.53
CA LEU A 65 -18.06 -3.00 -9.89
C LEU A 65 -17.22 -2.63 -8.68
N ASP A 66 -16.34 -1.66 -8.85
CA ASP A 66 -15.41 -1.22 -7.80
C ASP A 66 -15.87 0.10 -7.19
N PHE A 67 -15.70 0.23 -5.87
CA PHE A 67 -16.15 1.37 -5.08
C PHE A 67 -17.63 1.75 -5.29
N PRO A 68 -18.59 0.80 -5.38
CA PRO A 68 -19.97 1.18 -5.52
C PRO A 68 -20.46 1.98 -4.31
N ASP A 69 -21.35 2.91 -4.51
CA ASP A 69 -22.26 3.26 -3.43
C ASP A 69 -23.42 2.25 -3.35
N TRP A 70 -24.26 2.39 -2.34
CA TRP A 70 -25.36 1.44 -2.14
C TRP A 70 -26.35 1.44 -3.32
N GLU A 71 -26.60 2.61 -3.90
CA GLU A 71 -27.52 2.76 -5.04
C GLU A 71 -26.98 2.09 -6.30
N ASP A 72 -25.68 2.31 -6.61
CA ASP A 72 -25.00 1.65 -7.73
C ASP A 72 -25.07 0.13 -7.63
N PHE A 73 -24.72 -0.41 -6.44
CA PHE A 73 -24.79 -1.84 -6.20
C PHE A 73 -26.21 -2.40 -6.40
N THR A 74 -27.21 -1.76 -5.80
CA THR A 74 -28.61 -2.23 -5.88
C THR A 74 -29.17 -2.15 -7.28
N LYS A 75 -28.82 -1.12 -8.04
CA LYS A 75 -29.17 -0.96 -9.45
C LYS A 75 -28.53 -2.06 -10.32
N GLU A 76 -27.25 -2.35 -10.07
CA GLU A 76 -26.53 -3.39 -10.81
C GLU A 76 -27.13 -4.78 -10.58
N ILE A 77 -27.46 -5.14 -9.32
CA ILE A 77 -28.11 -6.41 -9.00
C ILE A 77 -29.47 -6.55 -9.68
N ARG A 78 -30.30 -5.51 -9.69
CA ARG A 78 -31.64 -5.58 -10.30
C ARG A 78 -31.61 -5.70 -11.82
N ASN A 79 -30.63 -5.06 -12.47
CA ASN A 79 -30.63 -4.89 -13.92
C ASN A 79 -29.60 -5.78 -14.65
N GLY A 80 -28.61 -6.30 -13.93
CA GLY A 80 -27.46 -6.99 -14.54
C GLY A 80 -27.71 -8.42 -14.97
N ASN A 81 -28.79 -9.07 -14.48
CA ASN A 81 -29.11 -10.48 -14.74
C ASN A 81 -27.94 -11.45 -14.47
N TYR A 82 -27.24 -11.24 -13.38
CA TYR A 82 -26.10 -12.05 -12.99
C TYR A 82 -26.54 -13.43 -12.48
N THR A 83 -25.82 -14.47 -12.92
CA THR A 83 -25.97 -15.82 -12.38
C THR A 83 -25.07 -16.06 -11.17
N HIS A 84 -24.01 -15.26 -11.03
CA HIS A 84 -23.06 -15.32 -9.94
C HIS A 84 -22.67 -13.91 -9.48
N VAL A 85 -22.56 -13.71 -8.17
CA VAL A 85 -22.14 -12.46 -7.54
C VAL A 85 -20.96 -12.75 -6.62
N GLY A 86 -19.75 -12.36 -7.02
CA GLY A 86 -18.52 -12.48 -6.25
C GLY A 86 -18.25 -11.20 -5.44
N ILE A 87 -18.16 -11.31 -4.12
CA ILE A 87 -17.88 -10.20 -3.22
C ILE A 87 -16.53 -10.40 -2.54
N SER A 88 -15.58 -9.49 -2.79
CA SER A 88 -14.26 -9.49 -2.16
C SER A 88 -14.22 -8.51 -0.99
N PHE A 89 -13.74 -8.96 0.18
CA PHE A 89 -13.74 -8.14 1.38
C PHE A 89 -12.62 -8.50 2.37
N ILE A 90 -12.39 -7.59 3.31
CA ILE A 90 -11.53 -7.79 4.49
C ILE A 90 -12.41 -7.99 5.74
N VAL A 91 -11.82 -8.52 6.81
CA VAL A 91 -12.54 -8.85 8.05
C VAL A 91 -13.43 -7.70 8.57
N PRO A 92 -12.96 -6.45 8.68
CA PRO A 92 -13.79 -5.35 9.18
C PRO A 92 -15.04 -5.05 8.34
N ASN A 93 -15.08 -5.47 7.09
CA ASN A 93 -16.16 -5.15 6.16
C ASN A 93 -17.28 -6.22 6.13
N VAL A 94 -17.23 -7.23 6.98
CA VAL A 94 -18.18 -8.37 6.92
C VAL A 94 -19.65 -7.95 7.06
N LEU A 95 -19.95 -6.90 7.84
CA LEU A 95 -21.33 -6.40 7.98
C LEU A 95 -21.86 -5.75 6.71
N LYS A 96 -20.98 -5.11 5.91
CA LYS A 96 -21.35 -4.63 4.57
C LYS A 96 -21.68 -5.80 3.65
N VAL A 97 -20.88 -6.87 3.70
CA VAL A 97 -21.09 -8.09 2.91
C VAL A 97 -22.40 -8.75 3.28
N LYS A 98 -22.72 -8.85 4.58
CA LYS A 98 -24.02 -9.35 5.05
C LYS A 98 -25.18 -8.62 4.37
N ARG A 99 -25.18 -7.28 4.45
CA ARG A 99 -26.22 -6.46 3.82
C ARG A 99 -26.28 -6.64 2.29
N MET A 100 -25.10 -6.76 1.64
CA MET A 100 -25.05 -7.01 0.19
C MET A 100 -25.65 -8.39 -0.16
N ALA A 101 -25.29 -9.43 0.56
CA ALA A 101 -25.81 -10.78 0.37
C ALA A 101 -27.33 -10.86 0.58
N GLU A 102 -27.85 -10.28 1.65
CA GLU A 102 -29.30 -10.16 1.90
C GLU A 102 -30.03 -9.47 0.75
N TYR A 103 -29.44 -8.43 0.18
CA TYR A 103 -30.02 -7.75 -0.98
C TYR A 103 -30.03 -8.63 -2.23
N VAL A 104 -28.93 -9.37 -2.49
CA VAL A 104 -28.82 -10.31 -3.63
C VAL A 104 -29.88 -11.41 -3.48
N ARG A 105 -30.01 -12.03 -2.30
CA ARG A 105 -31.03 -13.07 -2.05
C ARG A 105 -32.45 -12.58 -2.33
N LYS A 106 -32.75 -11.34 -1.96
CA LYS A 106 -34.07 -10.74 -2.16
C LYS A 106 -34.38 -10.40 -3.63
N HIS A 107 -33.40 -9.93 -4.39
CA HIS A 107 -33.66 -9.34 -5.72
C HIS A 107 -33.11 -10.17 -6.89
N ALA A 108 -32.19 -11.09 -6.63
CA ALA A 108 -31.63 -12.07 -7.56
C ALA A 108 -31.51 -13.46 -6.90
N PRO A 109 -32.62 -14.06 -6.43
CA PRO A 109 -32.62 -15.25 -5.57
C PRO A 109 -31.95 -16.49 -6.19
N ASN A 110 -31.84 -16.53 -7.51
CA ASN A 110 -31.20 -17.62 -8.24
C ASN A 110 -29.70 -17.39 -8.49
N ALA A 111 -29.16 -16.23 -8.10
CA ALA A 111 -27.74 -15.94 -8.25
C ALA A 111 -26.93 -16.63 -7.14
N VAL A 112 -25.86 -17.29 -7.52
CA VAL A 112 -24.88 -17.88 -6.61
C VAL A 112 -24.00 -16.77 -6.02
N ILE A 113 -23.94 -16.68 -4.69
CA ILE A 113 -23.11 -15.72 -3.97
C ILE A 113 -21.77 -16.39 -3.65
N ILE A 114 -20.68 -15.81 -4.17
CA ILE A 114 -19.31 -16.27 -3.94
C ILE A 114 -18.59 -15.23 -3.07
N LEU A 115 -18.11 -15.63 -1.89
CA LEU A 115 -17.32 -14.76 -1.03
C LEU A 115 -15.81 -14.98 -1.23
N GLY A 116 -15.03 -13.91 -1.18
CA GLY A 116 -13.57 -13.97 -1.33
C GLY A 116 -12.85 -12.85 -0.57
N GLY A 117 -11.54 -12.76 -0.72
CA GLY A 117 -10.71 -11.80 -0.01
C GLY A 117 -10.26 -12.32 1.37
N HIS A 118 -9.62 -11.47 2.16
CA HIS A 118 -9.11 -11.87 3.49
C HIS A 118 -10.24 -12.14 4.49
N GLY A 119 -11.41 -11.55 4.33
CA GLY A 119 -12.58 -11.79 5.14
C GLY A 119 -13.13 -13.22 5.03
N ALA A 120 -12.81 -13.95 3.95
CA ALA A 120 -13.18 -15.37 3.79
C ALA A 120 -12.55 -16.30 4.86
N GLY A 121 -11.60 -15.81 5.63
CA GLY A 121 -10.98 -16.52 6.75
C GLY A 121 -11.72 -16.41 8.07
N ILE A 122 -12.83 -15.69 8.16
CA ILE A 122 -13.64 -15.55 9.38
C ILE A 122 -14.21 -16.93 9.77
N PRO A 123 -13.97 -17.41 11.00
CA PRO A 123 -14.61 -18.63 11.50
C PRO A 123 -16.12 -18.42 11.68
N GLY A 124 -16.93 -19.39 11.28
CA GLY A 124 -18.40 -19.28 11.37
C GLY A 124 -18.97 -18.21 10.43
N LEU A 125 -18.30 -17.92 9.31
CA LEU A 125 -18.77 -16.92 8.35
C LEU A 125 -20.20 -17.20 7.86
N GLU A 126 -20.59 -18.48 7.75
CA GLU A 126 -21.92 -18.96 7.38
C GLU A 126 -23.02 -18.58 8.39
N GLU A 127 -22.64 -18.30 9.63
CA GLU A 127 -23.59 -17.81 10.66
C GLU A 127 -23.84 -16.29 10.53
N ILE A 128 -22.94 -15.58 9.83
CA ILE A 128 -22.99 -14.12 9.67
C ILE A 128 -23.61 -13.73 8.34
N VAL A 129 -23.20 -14.42 7.26
CA VAL A 129 -23.55 -14.09 5.87
C VAL A 129 -24.14 -15.32 5.18
N ASP A 130 -25.27 -15.15 4.51
CA ASP A 130 -25.86 -16.19 3.65
C ASP A 130 -25.15 -16.17 2.28
N TYR A 131 -24.36 -17.20 2.00
CA TYR A 131 -23.61 -17.38 0.75
C TYR A 131 -23.65 -18.82 0.28
N ASP A 132 -23.29 -19.06 -0.97
CA ASP A 132 -23.27 -20.40 -1.55
C ASP A 132 -21.85 -20.97 -1.60
N GLU A 133 -20.86 -20.13 -1.97
CA GLU A 133 -19.48 -20.55 -2.20
C GLU A 133 -18.49 -19.59 -1.54
N VAL A 134 -17.33 -20.12 -1.14
CA VAL A 134 -16.26 -19.31 -0.57
C VAL A 134 -14.90 -19.63 -1.21
N CYS A 135 -14.27 -18.61 -1.79
CA CYS A 135 -12.92 -18.70 -2.33
C CYS A 135 -11.89 -18.48 -1.20
N ARG A 136 -11.31 -19.55 -0.69
CA ARG A 136 -10.17 -19.51 0.22
C ARG A 136 -8.89 -19.70 -0.59
N GLY A 137 -7.98 -18.71 -0.52
CA GLY A 137 -6.74 -18.73 -1.30
C GLY A 137 -6.76 -17.77 -2.51
N GLU A 138 -6.19 -18.21 -3.62
CA GLU A 138 -5.99 -17.44 -4.83
C GLU A 138 -7.24 -17.51 -5.74
N GLY A 139 -7.70 -16.35 -6.22
CA GLY A 139 -9.00 -16.23 -6.87
C GLY A 139 -9.03 -16.58 -8.35
N VAL A 140 -7.95 -16.37 -9.13
CA VAL A 140 -7.98 -16.59 -10.59
C VAL A 140 -8.14 -18.08 -10.91
N PHE A 141 -7.22 -18.91 -10.40
CA PHE A 141 -7.28 -20.35 -10.62
C PHE A 141 -8.46 -21.02 -9.91
N TRP A 142 -8.89 -20.46 -8.77
CA TRP A 142 -10.10 -20.93 -8.09
C TRP A 142 -11.34 -20.73 -8.96
N LEU A 143 -11.54 -19.54 -9.53
CA LEU A 143 -12.68 -19.24 -10.40
C LEU A 143 -12.63 -20.05 -11.71
N ARG A 144 -11.44 -20.19 -12.33
CA ARG A 144 -11.29 -21.05 -13.51
C ARG A 144 -11.76 -22.49 -13.24
N ARG A 145 -11.30 -23.09 -12.13
CA ARG A 145 -11.77 -24.43 -11.73
C ARG A 145 -13.28 -24.47 -11.47
N TYR A 146 -13.80 -23.48 -10.77
CA TYR A 146 -15.21 -23.40 -10.45
C TYR A 146 -16.10 -23.30 -11.69
N PHE A 147 -15.69 -22.55 -12.68
CA PHE A 147 -16.42 -22.41 -13.94
C PHE A 147 -16.13 -23.50 -14.97
N GLY A 148 -15.17 -24.38 -14.71
CA GLY A 148 -14.73 -25.43 -15.63
C GLY A 148 -13.88 -24.92 -16.79
N GLU A 149 -13.17 -23.82 -16.58
CA GLU A 149 -12.24 -23.23 -17.54
C GLU A 149 -10.84 -23.82 -17.38
N ASP A 150 -10.00 -23.67 -18.43
CA ASP A 150 -8.64 -24.16 -18.43
C ASP A 150 -7.75 -23.41 -17.42
N VAL A 151 -7.27 -24.15 -16.41
CA VAL A 151 -6.42 -23.59 -15.34
C VAL A 151 -5.00 -23.31 -15.80
N ASP A 152 -4.52 -23.98 -16.85
CA ASP A 152 -3.15 -23.85 -17.37
C ASP A 152 -3.03 -22.72 -18.40
N LYS A 153 -4.14 -22.11 -18.80
CA LYS A 153 -4.14 -20.96 -19.68
C LYS A 153 -3.27 -19.83 -19.12
N PRO A 154 -2.38 -19.23 -19.92
CA PRO A 154 -1.53 -18.13 -19.47
C PRO A 154 -2.31 -17.00 -18.81
N ILE A 155 -1.70 -16.37 -17.81
CA ILE A 155 -2.28 -15.22 -17.13
C ILE A 155 -2.14 -13.98 -18.00
N LEU A 156 -3.25 -13.32 -18.26
CA LEU A 156 -3.31 -12.01 -18.90
C LEU A 156 -3.28 -10.93 -17.83
N HIS A 157 -2.29 -10.03 -17.91
CA HIS A 157 -2.19 -8.93 -16.97
C HIS A 157 -3.11 -7.78 -17.40
N PRO A 158 -4.06 -7.30 -16.56
CA PRO A 158 -4.89 -6.15 -16.86
C PRO A 158 -4.09 -4.85 -16.83
N VAL A 159 -4.56 -3.82 -17.52
CA VAL A 159 -4.03 -2.46 -17.36
C VAL A 159 -4.73 -1.83 -16.16
N SER A 160 -3.98 -1.52 -15.12
CA SER A 160 -4.51 -0.91 -13.90
C SER A 160 -3.60 0.24 -13.41
N PRO A 161 -4.16 1.44 -13.14
CA PRO A 161 -3.41 2.50 -12.48
C PRO A 161 -3.17 2.16 -11.00
N SER A 162 -2.12 2.72 -10.40
CA SER A 162 -1.83 2.53 -8.97
C SER A 162 -2.86 3.20 -8.07
N ALA A 163 -3.48 4.26 -8.55
CA ALA A 163 -4.59 4.93 -7.88
C ALA A 163 -5.57 5.50 -8.92
N VAL A 164 -6.85 5.47 -8.60
CA VAL A 164 -7.88 6.14 -9.40
C VAL A 164 -7.74 7.65 -9.27
N ARG A 165 -7.50 8.11 -8.04
CA ARG A 165 -7.13 9.50 -7.72
C ARG A 165 -6.16 9.54 -6.56
N LYS A 166 -5.27 10.52 -6.61
CA LYS A 166 -4.27 10.80 -5.57
C LYS A 166 -4.33 12.28 -5.19
N TYR A 167 -4.16 12.57 -3.92
CA TYR A 167 -4.15 13.93 -3.38
C TYR A 167 -2.93 14.14 -2.51
N VAL A 168 -2.26 15.27 -2.70
CA VAL A 168 -1.17 15.73 -1.83
C VAL A 168 -1.45 17.19 -1.48
N TYR A 169 -1.49 17.53 -0.19
CA TYR A 169 -1.93 18.85 0.29
C TYR A 169 -3.32 19.27 -0.25
N GLY A 170 -4.24 18.34 -0.43
CA GLY A 170 -5.53 18.59 -1.06
C GLY A 170 -5.50 18.81 -2.56
N ALA A 171 -4.34 18.97 -3.18
CA ALA A 171 -4.19 19.09 -4.62
C ALA A 171 -4.37 17.73 -5.30
N PRO A 172 -5.22 17.61 -6.32
CA PRO A 172 -5.36 16.38 -7.08
C PRO A 172 -4.10 16.14 -7.93
N ILE A 173 -3.62 14.90 -7.91
CA ILE A 173 -2.50 14.45 -8.74
C ILE A 173 -3.03 13.35 -9.66
N ILE A 174 -2.72 13.43 -10.96
CA ILE A 174 -3.02 12.37 -11.91
C ILE A 174 -2.15 11.17 -11.53
N SER A 175 -2.68 9.95 -11.62
CA SER A 175 -1.91 8.75 -11.33
C SER A 175 -0.66 8.71 -12.21
N ASP A 176 0.45 8.47 -11.56
CA ASP A 176 1.79 8.49 -12.12
C ASP A 176 2.44 7.11 -12.17
N ALA A 177 1.70 6.06 -11.79
CA ALA A 177 2.20 4.69 -11.76
C ALA A 177 1.14 3.67 -12.20
N GLY A 178 1.61 2.57 -12.80
CA GLY A 178 0.81 1.38 -13.05
C GLY A 178 0.95 0.34 -11.96
N ILE A 179 -0.04 -0.52 -11.77
CA ILE A 179 0.08 -1.73 -10.96
C ILE A 179 0.53 -2.89 -11.83
N ILE A 180 1.50 -3.66 -11.33
CA ILE A 180 1.92 -4.95 -11.91
C ILE A 180 1.79 -6.01 -10.81
N ILE A 181 0.90 -6.98 -11.03
CA ILE A 181 0.63 -8.06 -10.10
C ILE A 181 1.46 -9.27 -10.53
N THR A 182 2.60 -9.48 -9.87
CA THR A 182 3.53 -10.54 -10.29
C THR A 182 3.21 -11.88 -9.66
N GLY A 183 2.52 -11.89 -8.54
CA GLY A 183 2.07 -13.08 -7.83
C GLY A 183 1.43 -12.73 -6.51
N VAL A 184 0.97 -13.74 -5.78
CA VAL A 184 0.36 -13.60 -4.45
C VAL A 184 0.85 -14.69 -3.51
N GLY A 185 0.83 -14.40 -2.22
CA GLY A 185 1.24 -15.33 -1.17
C GLY A 185 2.69 -15.15 -0.74
N CYS A 186 3.03 -15.77 0.37
CA CYS A 186 4.35 -15.64 0.98
C CYS A 186 4.76 -16.96 1.64
N GLN A 187 6.00 -17.40 1.40
CA GLN A 187 6.58 -18.62 1.97
C GLN A 187 7.11 -18.42 3.40
N ASN A 188 7.09 -17.19 3.93
CA ASN A 188 7.49 -16.93 5.31
C ASN A 188 6.49 -17.59 6.29
N THR A 189 6.94 -17.88 7.51
CA THR A 189 6.15 -18.62 8.50
C THR A 189 5.57 -17.74 9.61
N CYS A 190 5.41 -16.44 9.36
CA CYS A 190 4.91 -15.48 10.35
C CYS A 190 3.53 -15.87 10.87
N ARG A 191 3.40 -16.21 12.17
CA ARG A 191 2.16 -16.74 12.77
C ARG A 191 1.00 -15.74 12.77
N PHE A 192 1.28 -14.44 12.70
CA PHE A 192 0.30 -13.35 12.70
C PHE A 192 -0.13 -12.89 11.30
N CYS A 193 0.63 -13.26 10.26
CA CYS A 193 0.43 -12.70 8.92
C CYS A 193 -0.74 -13.33 8.18
N ALA A 194 -1.77 -12.53 7.87
CA ALA A 194 -2.94 -12.98 7.13
C ALA A 194 -2.59 -13.55 5.75
N THR A 195 -1.68 -12.93 5.01
CA THR A 195 -1.24 -13.38 3.68
C THR A 195 -0.62 -14.78 3.75
N THR A 196 0.31 -15.01 4.68
CA THR A 196 0.95 -16.32 4.86
C THR A 196 -0.07 -17.45 5.04
N HIS A 197 -1.08 -17.21 5.85
CA HIS A 197 -2.08 -18.25 6.18
C HIS A 197 -3.16 -18.37 5.11
N LYS A 198 -3.59 -17.27 4.50
CA LYS A 198 -4.59 -17.29 3.42
C LYS A 198 -4.10 -18.12 2.21
N PHE A 199 -2.81 -18.03 1.90
CA PHE A 199 -2.19 -18.75 0.78
C PHE A 199 -1.42 -20.01 1.24
N GLU A 200 -1.71 -20.53 2.45
CA GLU A 200 -1.16 -21.79 2.97
C GLU A 200 0.38 -21.88 2.91
N LYS A 201 1.06 -20.74 3.15
CA LYS A 201 2.52 -20.60 3.03
C LYS A 201 3.08 -20.88 1.61
N GLN A 202 2.22 -20.77 0.62
CA GLN A 202 2.61 -20.92 -0.78
C GLN A 202 2.70 -19.57 -1.47
N TYR A 203 3.48 -19.52 -2.51
CA TYR A 203 3.55 -18.40 -3.44
C TYR A 203 3.05 -18.85 -4.80
N THR A 204 2.06 -18.16 -5.33
CA THR A 204 1.51 -18.38 -6.66
C THR A 204 2.00 -17.27 -7.58
N ALA A 205 2.87 -17.62 -8.54
CA ALA A 205 3.33 -16.69 -9.56
C ALA A 205 2.27 -16.52 -10.65
N PHE A 206 1.90 -15.29 -10.95
CA PHE A 206 1.10 -14.94 -12.14
C PHE A 206 2.02 -14.60 -13.32
N LEU A 207 3.13 -13.94 -13.06
CA LEU A 207 4.19 -13.65 -13.99
C LEU A 207 5.46 -14.35 -13.49
N SER A 208 5.76 -15.50 -14.09
CA SER A 208 6.80 -16.41 -13.58
C SER A 208 8.21 -15.98 -13.94
N THR A 209 8.36 -15.25 -15.05
CA THR A 209 9.64 -14.80 -15.61
C THR A 209 9.79 -13.27 -15.55
N GLY A 210 11.04 -12.80 -15.53
CA GLY A 210 11.30 -11.37 -15.64
C GLY A 210 10.87 -10.77 -16.98
N LYS A 211 10.83 -11.57 -18.04
CA LYS A 211 10.30 -11.15 -19.35
C LYS A 211 8.79 -10.88 -19.29
N GLU A 212 8.00 -11.77 -18.68
CA GLU A 212 6.55 -11.56 -18.51
C GLU A 212 6.27 -10.29 -17.69
N VAL A 213 7.06 -10.04 -16.63
CA VAL A 213 6.96 -8.80 -15.85
C VAL A 213 7.29 -7.57 -16.71
N PHE A 214 8.35 -7.66 -17.53
CA PHE A 214 8.73 -6.59 -18.45
C PHE A 214 7.64 -6.32 -19.49
N ASP A 215 7.08 -7.34 -20.10
CA ASP A 215 6.01 -7.22 -21.11
C ASP A 215 4.74 -6.57 -20.50
N ALA A 216 4.40 -6.94 -19.26
CA ALA A 216 3.31 -6.30 -18.51
C ALA A 216 3.59 -4.81 -18.23
N CYS A 217 4.84 -4.44 -17.89
CA CYS A 217 5.26 -3.05 -17.74
C CYS A 217 5.15 -2.30 -19.06
N VAL A 218 5.60 -2.88 -20.17
CA VAL A 218 5.48 -2.25 -21.51
C VAL A 218 4.02 -2.01 -21.88
N LYS A 219 3.14 -3.03 -21.74
CA LYS A 219 1.70 -2.92 -22.01
C LYS A 219 1.06 -1.82 -21.16
N THR A 220 1.26 -1.88 -19.84
CA THR A 220 0.67 -0.95 -18.88
C THR A 220 1.23 0.47 -19.05
N GLY A 221 2.55 0.58 -19.23
CA GLY A 221 3.23 1.85 -19.45
C GLY A 221 2.78 2.57 -20.72
N ALA A 222 2.57 1.84 -21.81
CA ALA A 222 2.05 2.40 -23.06
C ALA A 222 0.60 2.90 -22.90
N ALA A 223 -0.25 2.13 -22.22
CA ALA A 223 -1.66 2.47 -22.04
C ALA A 223 -1.88 3.65 -21.09
N LEU A 224 -1.12 3.71 -19.99
CA LEU A 224 -1.22 4.76 -18.97
C LEU A 224 -0.28 5.93 -19.20
N LYS A 225 0.69 5.82 -20.12
CA LYS A 225 1.78 6.77 -20.37
C LYS A 225 2.65 7.00 -19.13
N VAL A 226 3.03 5.90 -18.47
CA VAL A 226 3.84 5.90 -17.24
C VAL A 226 5.09 5.03 -17.39
N GLU A 227 6.11 5.34 -16.60
CA GLU A 227 7.35 4.55 -16.48
C GLU A 227 7.60 4.08 -15.04
N ASP A 228 6.65 4.36 -14.15
CA ASP A 228 6.66 3.97 -12.75
C ASP A 228 5.64 2.87 -12.49
N PHE A 229 6.02 1.86 -11.69
CA PHE A 229 5.16 0.72 -11.40
C PHE A 229 5.19 0.34 -9.91
N ALA A 230 4.01 0.00 -9.38
CA ALA A 230 3.89 -0.67 -8.11
C ALA A 230 3.82 -2.18 -8.35
N LEU A 231 4.87 -2.91 -7.96
CA LEU A 231 4.88 -4.37 -7.99
C LEU A 231 4.10 -4.89 -6.79
N MET A 232 2.90 -5.38 -7.04
CA MET A 232 2.03 -5.97 -6.01
C MET A 232 2.40 -7.45 -5.83
N ASP A 233 3.36 -7.66 -4.91
CA ASP A 233 3.94 -8.94 -4.56
C ASP A 233 4.52 -8.80 -3.15
N GLU A 234 4.21 -9.69 -2.25
CA GLU A 234 4.64 -9.61 -0.84
C GLU A 234 6.15 -9.66 -0.66
N ASN A 235 6.89 -10.18 -1.64
CA ASN A 235 8.34 -10.15 -1.64
C ASN A 235 8.92 -10.47 -3.04
N PHE A 236 8.72 -9.59 -4.01
CA PHE A 236 9.19 -9.73 -5.39
C PHE A 236 10.68 -10.09 -5.47
N CYS A 237 11.48 -9.42 -4.65
CA CYS A 237 12.93 -9.60 -4.60
C CYS A 237 13.38 -10.97 -4.07
N LYS A 238 12.48 -11.77 -3.46
CA LYS A 238 12.78 -13.14 -3.00
C LYS A 238 12.98 -14.12 -4.16
N SER A 239 12.65 -13.73 -5.39
CA SER A 239 13.00 -14.44 -6.62
C SER A 239 14.12 -13.69 -7.38
N PRO A 240 15.40 -13.85 -7.00
CA PRO A 240 16.51 -13.13 -7.63
C PRO A 240 16.62 -13.39 -9.13
N LYS A 241 16.29 -14.60 -9.58
CA LYS A 241 16.29 -14.98 -10.99
C LYS A 241 15.32 -14.10 -11.78
N ARG A 242 14.06 -14.00 -11.33
CA ARG A 242 13.02 -13.17 -11.97
C ARG A 242 13.40 -11.68 -11.98
N ALA A 243 13.91 -11.16 -10.87
CA ALA A 243 14.35 -9.78 -10.77
C ALA A 243 15.53 -9.48 -11.70
N ARG A 244 16.48 -10.42 -11.82
CA ARG A 244 17.62 -10.31 -12.76
C ARG A 244 17.15 -10.34 -14.21
N GLU A 245 16.27 -11.27 -14.59
CA GLU A 245 15.71 -11.35 -15.93
C GLU A 245 14.94 -10.06 -16.30
N LEU A 246 14.20 -9.47 -15.35
CA LEU A 246 13.55 -8.16 -15.55
C LEU A 246 14.58 -7.09 -15.87
N LEU A 247 15.66 -6.99 -15.09
CA LEU A 247 16.73 -6.02 -15.34
C LEU A 247 17.36 -6.20 -16.73
N VAL A 248 17.71 -7.44 -17.10
CA VAL A 248 18.29 -7.76 -18.43
C VAL A 248 17.34 -7.32 -19.57
N ASN A 249 16.04 -7.54 -19.44
CA ASN A 249 15.06 -7.07 -20.43
C ASN A 249 15.00 -5.53 -20.48
N MET A 250 15.06 -4.86 -19.35
CA MET A 250 15.07 -3.40 -19.29
C MET A 250 16.33 -2.82 -19.95
N GLU A 251 17.50 -3.38 -19.67
CA GLU A 251 18.78 -2.99 -20.27
C GLU A 251 18.78 -3.17 -21.79
N SER A 252 18.35 -4.35 -22.27
CA SER A 252 18.34 -4.67 -23.70
C SER A 252 17.38 -3.80 -24.53
N HIS A 253 16.33 -3.25 -23.89
CA HIS A 253 15.35 -2.39 -24.55
C HIS A 253 15.52 -0.90 -24.21
N GLY A 254 16.54 -0.52 -23.43
CA GLY A 254 16.79 0.86 -23.01
C GLY A 254 15.64 1.47 -22.21
N LYS A 255 15.01 0.67 -21.32
CA LYS A 255 13.86 1.07 -20.50
C LYS A 255 14.26 1.14 -19.03
N ALA A 256 14.49 2.34 -18.49
CA ALA A 256 14.83 2.54 -17.09
C ALA A 256 13.57 2.73 -16.21
N TYR A 257 12.67 1.74 -16.22
CA TYR A 257 11.46 1.74 -15.37
C TYR A 257 11.81 1.84 -13.89
N THR A 258 10.92 2.43 -13.09
CA THR A 258 11.08 2.51 -11.64
C THR A 258 10.00 1.73 -10.91
N PHE A 259 10.34 1.22 -9.71
CA PHE A 259 9.49 0.30 -8.99
C PHE A 259 9.31 0.69 -7.52
N SER A 260 8.06 0.58 -7.06
CA SER A 260 7.69 0.51 -5.65
C SER A 260 7.32 -0.94 -5.32
N THR A 261 7.88 -1.52 -4.25
CA THR A 261 7.63 -2.92 -3.91
C THR A 261 7.78 -3.19 -2.42
N PHE A 262 7.39 -4.39 -2.01
CA PHE A 262 7.58 -4.93 -0.67
C PHE A 262 8.79 -5.84 -0.65
N SER A 263 9.52 -5.85 0.46
CA SER A 263 10.61 -6.82 0.67
C SER A 263 10.93 -7.02 2.14
N SER A 264 11.72 -8.07 2.44
CA SER A 264 12.31 -8.28 3.76
C SER A 264 13.74 -7.76 3.80
N ALA A 265 14.18 -7.29 4.97
CA ALA A 265 15.54 -6.80 5.17
C ALA A 265 16.60 -7.85 4.77
N GLU A 266 16.37 -9.13 5.09
CA GLU A 266 17.22 -10.26 4.69
C GLU A 266 17.37 -10.34 3.15
N THR A 267 16.27 -10.23 2.42
CA THR A 267 16.29 -10.32 0.95
C THR A 267 17.05 -9.13 0.34
N ILE A 268 16.84 -7.93 0.87
CA ILE A 268 17.52 -6.71 0.42
C ILE A 268 19.03 -6.82 0.64
N GLY A 269 19.46 -7.27 1.83
CA GLY A 269 20.88 -7.45 2.15
C GLY A 269 21.59 -8.45 1.23
N LYS A 270 20.89 -9.51 0.78
CA LYS A 270 21.44 -10.51 -0.15
C LYS A 270 21.61 -9.98 -1.57
N LEU A 271 20.70 -9.14 -2.05
CA LEU A 271 20.74 -8.58 -3.40
C LEU A 271 21.75 -7.44 -3.53
N GLY A 272 21.90 -6.64 -2.48
CA GLY A 272 22.77 -5.47 -2.46
C GLY A 272 22.14 -4.23 -3.09
N ILE A 273 22.62 -3.07 -2.65
CA ILE A 273 22.08 -1.77 -3.04
C ILE A 273 22.29 -1.47 -4.54
N ASP A 274 23.46 -1.80 -5.08
CA ASP A 274 23.78 -1.60 -6.49
C ASP A 274 22.76 -2.25 -7.42
N PHE A 275 22.38 -3.49 -7.12
CA PHE A 275 21.36 -4.19 -7.88
C PHE A 275 20.01 -3.51 -7.79
N LEU A 276 19.58 -3.11 -6.60
CA LEU A 276 18.27 -2.46 -6.39
C LEU A 276 18.19 -1.11 -7.12
N VAL A 277 19.25 -0.31 -7.05
CA VAL A 277 19.35 0.96 -7.79
C VAL A 277 19.30 0.71 -9.29
N ARG A 278 20.08 -0.25 -9.79
CA ARG A 278 20.14 -0.55 -11.22
C ARG A 278 18.80 -1.10 -11.73
N LEU A 279 18.13 -1.98 -10.96
CA LEU A 279 16.78 -2.47 -11.24
C LEU A 279 15.75 -1.32 -11.26
N GLY A 280 15.97 -0.26 -10.48
CA GLY A 280 15.09 0.91 -10.41
C GLY A 280 14.10 0.86 -9.25
N VAL A 281 14.43 0.15 -8.20
CA VAL A 281 13.66 0.23 -6.96
C VAL A 281 13.81 1.64 -6.39
N LYS A 282 12.70 2.36 -6.27
CA LYS A 282 12.66 3.72 -5.71
C LYS A 282 11.93 3.80 -4.37
N PHE A 283 11.15 2.79 -4.04
CA PHE A 283 10.39 2.70 -2.80
C PHE A 283 10.33 1.26 -2.31
N LEU A 284 10.64 1.06 -1.04
CA LEU A 284 10.54 -0.23 -0.36
C LEU A 284 9.68 -0.15 0.89
N TRP A 285 8.74 -1.07 0.99
CA TRP A 285 8.02 -1.32 2.23
C TRP A 285 8.69 -2.50 2.95
N ILE A 286 9.20 -2.25 4.17
CA ILE A 286 9.99 -3.22 4.94
C ILE A 286 9.36 -3.40 6.32
N GLY A 287 9.07 -4.65 6.70
CA GLY A 287 8.71 -4.97 8.07
C GLY A 287 9.95 -4.93 8.97
N VAL A 288 9.96 -3.99 9.93
CA VAL A 288 11.00 -3.89 10.97
C VAL A 288 10.54 -4.50 12.29
N GLU A 289 9.26 -4.62 12.47
CA GLU A 289 8.49 -5.28 13.51
C GLU A 289 8.75 -4.68 14.91
N SER A 290 9.84 -5.03 15.60
CA SER A 290 10.15 -4.64 16.97
C SER A 290 11.66 -4.60 17.23
N LYS A 291 12.09 -3.75 18.17
CA LYS A 291 13.46 -3.69 18.69
C LYS A 291 13.95 -5.02 19.22
N ALA A 292 13.05 -5.82 19.80
CA ALA A 292 13.37 -7.14 20.33
C ALA A 292 13.86 -8.14 19.27
N ASN A 293 13.68 -7.83 17.97
CA ASN A 293 14.19 -8.58 16.82
C ASN A 293 13.92 -10.10 16.87
N VAL A 294 12.70 -10.46 17.27
CA VAL A 294 12.28 -11.86 17.48
C VAL A 294 11.94 -12.61 16.18
N PHE A 295 12.05 -11.95 15.04
CA PHE A 295 11.66 -12.51 13.73
C PHE A 295 12.88 -12.78 12.86
N GLU A 296 12.96 -13.99 12.27
CA GLU A 296 14.08 -14.43 11.42
C GLU A 296 14.40 -13.45 10.27
N LYS A 297 13.39 -12.80 9.71
CA LYS A 297 13.52 -11.88 8.55
C LYS A 297 14.27 -10.58 8.85
N THR A 298 14.51 -10.28 10.12
CA THR A 298 15.25 -9.08 10.57
C THR A 298 16.47 -9.45 11.43
N GLN A 299 16.58 -10.72 11.84
CA GLN A 299 17.62 -11.19 12.76
C GLN A 299 19.03 -11.01 12.17
N GLY A 300 19.94 -10.42 12.96
CA GLY A 300 21.34 -10.20 12.58
C GLY A 300 21.56 -9.06 11.58
N ILE A 301 20.54 -8.25 11.29
CA ILE A 301 20.61 -7.13 10.35
C ILE A 301 20.63 -5.82 11.12
N ASP A 302 21.60 -4.96 10.83
CA ASP A 302 21.60 -3.57 11.29
C ASP A 302 20.60 -2.76 10.45
N LEU A 303 19.38 -2.60 10.98
CA LEU A 303 18.30 -1.88 10.29
C LEU A 303 18.58 -0.39 10.15
N HIS A 304 19.33 0.24 11.08
CA HIS A 304 19.72 1.64 10.95
C HIS A 304 20.65 1.83 9.77
N ALA A 305 21.69 1.00 9.67
CA ALA A 305 22.64 1.05 8.57
C ALA A 305 21.95 0.73 7.22
N LEU A 306 21.09 -0.29 7.18
CA LEU A 306 20.37 -0.67 5.97
C LEU A 306 19.44 0.45 5.46
N ILE A 307 18.62 1.04 6.34
CA ILE A 307 17.68 2.09 5.95
C ILE A 307 18.44 3.35 5.50
N ALA A 308 19.49 3.74 6.24
CA ALA A 308 20.33 4.87 5.87
C ALA A 308 21.00 4.66 4.49
N ASP A 309 21.48 3.45 4.20
CA ASP A 309 22.12 3.12 2.92
C ASP A 309 21.11 3.16 1.76
N LEU A 310 19.91 2.57 1.93
CA LEU A 310 18.81 2.68 0.97
C LEU A 310 18.47 4.14 0.65
N GLN A 311 18.28 4.97 1.67
CA GLN A 311 17.94 6.39 1.51
C GLN A 311 19.08 7.18 0.83
N ASN A 312 20.34 6.88 1.18
CA ASN A 312 21.51 7.51 0.55
C ASN A 312 21.64 7.18 -0.94
N HIS A 313 20.98 6.10 -1.39
CA HIS A 313 20.94 5.71 -2.81
C HIS A 313 19.58 6.00 -3.48
N GLY A 314 18.72 6.81 -2.84
CA GLY A 314 17.46 7.28 -3.42
C GLY A 314 16.31 6.29 -3.35
N ILE A 315 16.45 5.25 -2.53
CA ILE A 315 15.38 4.29 -2.26
C ILE A 315 14.66 4.72 -0.98
N THR A 316 13.46 5.26 -1.12
CA THR A 316 12.64 5.65 0.03
C THR A 316 12.13 4.43 0.77
N VAL A 317 12.07 4.53 2.09
CA VAL A 317 11.69 3.41 2.97
C VAL A 317 10.44 3.73 3.76
N LEU A 318 9.45 2.85 3.63
CA LEU A 318 8.36 2.73 4.59
C LEU A 318 8.70 1.56 5.52
N ALA A 319 9.01 1.87 6.77
CA ALA A 319 9.18 0.88 7.83
C ALA A 319 7.83 0.57 8.48
N SER A 320 7.57 -0.71 8.78
CA SER A 320 6.37 -1.14 9.49
C SER A 320 6.76 -1.80 10.81
N ALA A 321 6.34 -1.19 11.92
CA ALA A 321 6.55 -1.67 13.29
C ALA A 321 5.25 -2.20 13.88
N ILE A 322 5.34 -3.19 14.77
CA ILE A 322 4.20 -3.83 15.42
C ILE A 322 4.22 -3.52 16.91
N LEU A 323 3.16 -2.91 17.41
CA LEU A 323 2.95 -2.60 18.82
C LEU A 323 2.09 -3.69 19.49
N PHE A 324 2.16 -3.76 20.82
CA PHE A 324 1.37 -4.67 21.66
C PHE A 324 1.61 -6.16 21.40
N MET A 325 2.85 -6.52 21.04
CA MET A 325 3.27 -7.91 21.07
C MET A 325 3.30 -8.41 22.53
N GLU A 326 3.23 -9.73 22.73
CA GLU A 326 3.13 -10.37 24.04
C GLU A 326 4.20 -9.97 25.05
N HIS A 327 5.38 -9.54 24.57
CA HIS A 327 6.50 -9.10 25.43
C HIS A 327 6.44 -7.61 25.82
N HIS A 328 5.50 -6.84 25.22
CA HIS A 328 5.39 -5.42 25.55
C HIS A 328 4.73 -5.20 26.91
N ASP A 329 5.30 -4.27 27.67
CA ASP A 329 4.71 -3.64 28.85
C ASP A 329 4.76 -2.11 28.74
N LYS A 330 4.42 -1.41 29.82
CA LYS A 330 4.37 0.06 29.84
C LYS A 330 5.72 0.73 29.56
N GLN A 331 6.85 0.04 29.82
CA GLN A 331 8.19 0.55 29.57
C GLN A 331 8.66 0.15 28.17
N THR A 332 8.63 -1.13 27.85
CA THR A 332 9.19 -1.68 26.60
C THR A 332 8.48 -1.18 25.36
N ILE A 333 7.17 -0.82 25.44
CA ILE A 333 6.45 -0.25 24.30
C ILE A 333 6.98 1.14 23.92
N HIS A 334 7.37 1.95 24.90
CA HIS A 334 8.00 3.25 24.63
C HIS A 334 9.37 3.09 24.00
N GLU A 335 10.15 2.11 24.47
CA GLU A 335 11.45 1.79 23.88
C GLU A 335 11.33 1.33 22.43
N ASP A 336 10.29 0.54 22.10
CA ASP A 336 10.03 0.09 20.73
C ASP A 336 9.58 1.25 19.82
N ILE A 337 8.69 2.11 20.30
CA ILE A 337 8.26 3.32 19.56
C ILE A 337 9.48 4.21 19.28
N ASP A 338 10.31 4.46 20.29
CA ASP A 338 11.48 5.33 20.15
C ASP A 338 12.52 4.74 19.22
N TRP A 339 12.75 3.43 19.32
CA TRP A 339 13.62 2.71 18.40
C TRP A 339 13.11 2.78 16.97
N ALA A 340 11.83 2.50 16.72
CA ALA A 340 11.25 2.56 15.38
C ALA A 340 11.36 3.97 14.77
N ILE A 341 11.17 5.01 15.59
CA ILE A 341 11.37 6.40 15.16
C ILE A 341 12.85 6.66 14.87
N SER A 342 13.78 6.15 15.69
CA SER A 342 15.22 6.35 15.51
C SER A 342 15.78 5.72 14.24
N LEU A 343 15.07 4.80 13.58
CA LEU A 343 15.43 4.28 12.26
C LEU A 343 15.39 5.34 11.14
N GLU A 344 14.82 6.51 11.40
CA GLU A 344 14.71 7.66 10.49
C GLU A 344 14.12 7.32 9.11
N SER A 345 13.32 6.25 9.01
CA SER A 345 12.63 5.88 7.77
C SER A 345 11.76 7.04 7.25
N ASP A 346 11.62 7.16 5.94
CA ASP A 346 10.85 8.24 5.29
C ASP A 346 9.39 8.23 5.73
N LEU A 347 8.80 7.06 5.76
CA LEU A 347 7.48 6.77 6.29
C LEU A 347 7.58 5.67 7.35
N LEU A 348 6.74 5.75 8.38
CA LEU A 348 6.69 4.76 9.44
C LEU A 348 5.24 4.42 9.75
N GLN A 349 4.90 3.14 9.60
CA GLN A 349 3.62 2.60 10.00
C GLN A 349 3.73 1.95 11.38
N PHE A 350 2.80 2.25 12.26
CA PHE A 350 2.59 1.50 13.50
C PHE A 350 1.32 0.66 13.36
N MET A 351 1.48 -0.65 13.38
CA MET A 351 0.38 -1.62 13.39
C MET A 351 0.25 -2.22 14.77
N GLN A 352 -0.96 -2.52 15.18
CA GLN A 352 -1.20 -3.29 16.40
C GLN A 352 -1.07 -4.78 16.10
N PHE A 353 -0.38 -5.50 16.98
CA PHE A 353 -0.39 -6.94 16.97
C PHE A 353 -1.82 -7.44 17.16
N GLY A 354 -2.29 -8.31 16.29
CA GLY A 354 -3.66 -8.74 16.33
C GLY A 354 -3.86 -10.15 15.78
N PRO A 355 -4.67 -10.97 16.48
CA PRO A 355 -5.07 -12.28 16.01
C PRO A 355 -6.10 -12.15 14.89
N ILE A 356 -5.62 -11.99 13.65
CA ILE A 356 -6.49 -11.89 12.47
C ILE A 356 -7.12 -13.25 12.18
N PRO A 357 -8.45 -13.33 11.94
CA PRO A 357 -9.14 -14.56 11.56
C PRO A 357 -8.45 -15.30 10.40
N GLY A 358 -8.34 -16.62 10.52
CA GLY A 358 -7.65 -17.48 9.57
C GLY A 358 -6.16 -17.68 9.86
N THR A 359 -5.53 -16.85 10.71
CA THR A 359 -4.13 -17.01 11.08
C THR A 359 -3.92 -18.07 12.17
N ARG A 360 -2.68 -18.55 12.30
CA ARG A 360 -2.31 -19.43 13.42
C ARG A 360 -2.45 -18.70 14.75
N LEU A 361 -2.05 -17.44 14.82
CA LEU A 361 -2.19 -16.62 16.01
C LEU A 361 -3.64 -16.56 16.51
N TYR A 362 -4.61 -16.40 15.59
CA TYR A 362 -6.02 -16.41 15.94
C TYR A 362 -6.44 -17.73 16.60
N LYS A 363 -6.04 -18.87 16.00
CA LYS A 363 -6.35 -20.20 16.53
C LYS A 363 -5.74 -20.44 17.91
N ASP A 364 -4.49 -20.02 18.09
CA ASP A 364 -3.76 -20.14 19.35
C ASP A 364 -4.49 -19.32 20.44
N TYR A 365 -4.85 -18.06 20.15
CA TYR A 365 -5.51 -17.17 21.10
C TYR A 365 -6.96 -17.56 21.42
N ASP A 366 -7.69 -18.14 20.46
CA ASP A 366 -9.02 -18.68 20.70
C ASP A 366 -8.95 -19.89 21.65
N ALA A 367 -8.03 -20.81 21.40
CA ALA A 367 -7.79 -21.98 22.26
C ALA A 367 -7.35 -21.61 23.68
N GLU A 368 -6.57 -20.53 23.82
CA GLU A 368 -6.09 -20.00 25.10
C GLU A 368 -7.14 -19.10 25.81
N GLY A 369 -8.29 -18.84 25.20
CA GLY A 369 -9.31 -17.95 25.75
C GLY A 369 -8.90 -16.48 25.84
N LYS A 370 -7.92 -16.06 25.04
CA LYS A 370 -7.41 -14.68 25.00
C LYS A 370 -8.23 -13.75 24.10
N LEU A 371 -9.00 -14.28 23.16
CA LEU A 371 -9.83 -13.46 22.26
C LEU A 371 -10.97 -12.78 23.00
N LEU A 372 -11.20 -11.50 22.69
CA LEU A 372 -12.37 -10.75 23.15
C LEU A 372 -13.48 -10.89 22.11
N LYS A 373 -14.37 -11.87 22.33
CA LYS A 373 -15.44 -12.25 21.37
C LYS A 373 -16.57 -11.21 21.24
N ASP A 374 -16.66 -10.28 22.17
CA ASP A 374 -17.61 -9.16 22.20
C ASP A 374 -17.16 -7.95 21.38
N ILE A 375 -15.90 -7.93 20.90
CA ILE A 375 -15.42 -6.87 20.01
C ILE A 375 -15.97 -7.10 18.60
N PRO A 376 -16.78 -6.15 18.07
CA PRO A 376 -17.39 -6.31 16.75
C PRO A 376 -16.34 -6.34 15.62
N TRP A 377 -16.65 -7.09 14.57
CA TRP A 377 -15.75 -7.27 13.42
C TRP A 377 -15.22 -5.95 12.82
N PRO A 378 -16.03 -4.87 12.67
CA PRO A 378 -15.53 -3.58 12.17
C PRO A 378 -14.36 -2.98 12.96
N LYS A 379 -14.20 -3.35 14.22
CA LYS A 379 -13.09 -2.88 15.08
C LYS A 379 -11.83 -3.73 14.98
N GLN A 380 -11.88 -4.88 14.34
CA GLN A 380 -10.74 -5.80 14.24
C GLN A 380 -9.83 -5.46 13.02
N HIS A 381 -9.23 -4.28 13.02
CA HIS A 381 -8.43 -3.75 11.90
C HIS A 381 -6.98 -3.35 12.27
N GLY A 382 -6.58 -3.43 13.55
CA GLY A 382 -5.22 -3.19 13.99
C GLY A 382 -4.75 -1.72 13.95
N GLN A 383 -5.67 -0.76 14.01
CA GLN A 383 -5.36 0.68 13.95
C GLN A 383 -5.90 1.49 15.14
N ASP A 384 -6.74 0.91 16.00
CA ASP A 384 -7.36 1.61 17.13
C ASP A 384 -7.21 0.84 18.43
N GLU A 385 -8.09 -0.10 18.72
CA GLU A 385 -8.04 -0.96 19.89
C GLU A 385 -7.67 -2.39 19.50
N ILE A 386 -6.90 -3.09 20.34
CA ILE A 386 -6.67 -4.53 20.17
C ILE A 386 -7.95 -5.29 20.52
N TRP A 387 -8.09 -6.56 20.05
CA TRP A 387 -9.27 -7.39 20.31
C TRP A 387 -8.92 -8.71 21.02
N PHE A 388 -7.91 -8.61 21.88
CA PHE A 388 -7.48 -9.73 22.75
C PHE A 388 -7.03 -9.22 24.11
N ASN A 389 -7.04 -10.11 25.10
CA ASN A 389 -6.56 -9.82 26.44
C ASN A 389 -5.04 -9.71 26.46
N HIS A 390 -4.53 -8.48 26.63
CA HIS A 390 -3.10 -8.22 26.78
C HIS A 390 -2.76 -8.09 28.28
N PRO A 391 -1.65 -8.71 28.78
CA PRO A 391 -1.35 -8.68 30.22
C PRO A 391 -1.06 -7.30 30.77
N SER A 392 -0.60 -6.35 29.95
CA SER A 392 -0.09 -5.05 30.38
C SER A 392 -0.92 -3.85 29.93
N PHE A 393 -1.87 -4.01 28.99
CA PHE A 393 -2.61 -2.90 28.39
C PHE A 393 -4.12 -3.14 28.36
N THR A 394 -4.87 -2.08 28.64
CA THR A 394 -6.30 -2.00 28.35
C THR A 394 -6.53 -1.61 26.88
N LEU A 395 -7.72 -1.87 26.34
CA LEU A 395 -8.08 -1.52 24.96
C LEU A 395 -7.87 -0.03 24.66
N LYS A 396 -8.39 0.84 25.53
CA LYS A 396 -8.26 2.30 25.38
C LYS A 396 -6.80 2.79 25.39
N GLU A 397 -5.95 2.15 26.18
CA GLU A 397 -4.53 2.49 26.21
C GLU A 397 -3.90 2.17 24.86
N THR A 398 -4.26 1.04 24.24
CA THR A 398 -3.67 0.66 22.94
C THR A 398 -3.98 1.65 21.82
N ALA A 399 -5.21 2.19 21.78
CA ALA A 399 -5.56 3.29 20.88
C ALA A 399 -4.72 4.55 21.14
N THR A 400 -4.56 4.92 22.42
CA THR A 400 -3.78 6.11 22.81
C THR A 400 -2.32 5.97 22.41
N TYR A 401 -1.66 4.88 22.78
CA TYR A 401 -0.24 4.64 22.44
C TYR A 401 -0.01 4.63 20.93
N THR A 402 -0.90 4.01 20.16
CA THR A 402 -0.79 3.96 18.69
C THR A 402 -0.86 5.37 18.10
N ARG A 403 -1.84 6.17 18.51
CA ARG A 403 -2.01 7.55 18.08
C ARG A 403 -0.79 8.40 18.45
N ASP A 404 -0.35 8.32 19.70
CA ASP A 404 0.77 9.12 20.21
C ASP A 404 2.09 8.74 19.51
N ALA A 405 2.28 7.49 19.10
CA ALA A 405 3.41 7.06 18.29
C ALA A 405 3.45 7.78 16.92
N PHE A 406 2.31 7.85 16.21
CA PHE A 406 2.22 8.60 14.96
C PHE A 406 2.46 10.10 15.14
N ILE A 407 1.89 10.72 16.20
CA ILE A 407 2.13 12.12 16.54
C ILE A 407 3.62 12.36 16.82
N LYS A 408 4.25 11.50 17.61
CA LYS A 408 5.68 11.59 17.94
C LYS A 408 6.55 11.51 16.70
N LYS A 409 6.29 10.54 15.80
CA LYS A 409 7.01 10.44 14.53
C LYS A 409 6.87 11.72 13.70
N PHE A 410 5.67 12.25 13.56
CA PHE A 410 5.41 13.46 12.79
C PHE A 410 6.09 14.70 13.38
N GLN A 411 6.06 14.87 14.70
CA GLN A 411 6.73 15.97 15.38
C GLN A 411 8.25 15.89 15.30
N THR A 412 8.81 14.67 15.34
CA THR A 412 10.26 14.45 15.32
C THR A 412 10.84 14.64 13.91
N HIS A 413 10.21 14.07 12.88
CA HIS A 413 10.80 13.98 11.53
C HIS A 413 10.09 14.87 10.50
N GLY A 414 8.97 15.49 10.86
CA GLY A 414 8.15 16.27 9.94
C GLY A 414 7.38 15.43 8.93
N PRO A 415 6.83 16.08 7.88
CA PRO A 415 6.02 15.41 6.86
C PRO A 415 6.78 14.32 6.10
N GLY A 416 6.18 13.12 5.95
CA GLY A 416 6.78 12.02 5.22
C GLY A 416 7.14 12.37 3.78
N VAL A 417 6.33 13.20 3.11
CA VAL A 417 6.59 13.66 1.75
C VAL A 417 7.91 14.44 1.62
N ILE A 418 8.33 15.16 2.67
CA ILE A 418 9.62 15.88 2.69
C ILE A 418 10.78 14.92 2.97
N ASN A 419 10.56 13.89 3.80
CA ASN A 419 11.56 12.86 4.03
C ASN A 419 11.86 12.11 2.73
N MET A 420 10.82 11.68 2.00
CA MET A 420 10.96 11.04 0.68
C MET A 420 11.70 11.94 -0.31
N ALA A 421 11.32 13.22 -0.41
CA ALA A 421 12.00 14.16 -1.27
C ALA A 421 13.50 14.29 -0.93
N HIS A 422 13.84 14.32 0.36
CA HIS A 422 15.23 14.36 0.81
C HIS A 422 16.01 13.12 0.36
N SER A 423 15.45 11.93 0.53
CA SER A 423 16.06 10.67 0.08
C SER A 423 16.26 10.64 -1.43
N TYR A 424 15.31 11.13 -2.23
CA TYR A 424 15.46 11.17 -3.70
C TYR A 424 16.62 12.07 -4.15
N VAL A 425 16.75 13.28 -3.61
CA VAL A 425 17.84 14.18 -4.03
C VAL A 425 19.19 13.68 -3.54
N LYS A 426 19.29 13.17 -2.30
CA LYS A 426 20.51 12.54 -1.78
C LYS A 426 20.95 11.38 -2.66
N GLY A 427 20.00 10.50 -3.01
CA GLY A 427 20.27 9.35 -3.83
C GLY A 427 20.75 9.72 -5.24
N TYR A 428 20.11 10.71 -5.87
CA TYR A 428 20.59 11.20 -7.16
C TYR A 428 22.05 11.68 -7.08
N ILE A 429 22.39 12.49 -6.06
CA ILE A 429 23.76 13.00 -5.87
C ILE A 429 24.76 11.85 -5.65
N THR A 430 24.41 10.90 -4.78
CA THR A 430 25.27 9.75 -4.44
C THR A 430 25.50 8.87 -5.66
N VAL A 431 24.42 8.43 -6.32
CA VAL A 431 24.51 7.53 -7.49
C VAL A 431 25.21 8.19 -8.66
N ALA A 432 24.96 9.49 -8.91
CA ALA A 432 25.67 10.22 -9.99
C ALA A 432 27.19 10.27 -9.74
N ARG A 433 27.61 10.52 -8.48
CA ARG A 433 29.03 10.49 -8.09
C ARG A 433 29.61 9.08 -8.27
N GLU A 434 28.93 8.04 -7.79
CA GLU A 434 29.42 6.66 -7.90
C GLU A 434 29.54 6.19 -9.35
N VAL A 435 28.57 6.53 -10.22
CA VAL A 435 28.66 6.21 -11.66
C VAL A 435 29.90 6.84 -12.27
N ALA A 436 30.21 8.11 -11.97
CA ALA A 436 31.40 8.77 -12.44
C ALA A 436 32.70 8.15 -11.91
N GLU A 437 32.73 7.77 -10.62
CA GLU A 437 33.87 7.09 -9.99
C GLU A 437 34.11 5.70 -10.57
N ARG A 438 33.05 4.91 -10.78
CA ARG A 438 33.12 3.58 -11.40
C ARG A 438 33.65 3.66 -12.83
N GLN A 439 33.16 4.61 -13.62
CA GLN A 439 33.68 4.85 -14.96
C GLN A 439 35.19 5.21 -14.93
N LYS A 440 35.60 6.13 -14.04
CA LYS A 440 37.00 6.52 -13.87
C LYS A 440 37.90 5.34 -13.46
N ARG A 441 37.37 4.39 -12.67
CA ARG A 441 38.08 3.17 -12.25
C ARG A 441 38.04 2.05 -13.28
N GLY A 442 37.33 2.20 -14.37
CA GLY A 442 37.13 1.13 -15.37
C GLY A 442 36.33 -0.05 -14.85
N MET A 443 35.31 0.24 -14.01
CA MET A 443 34.41 -0.80 -13.46
C MET A 443 33.20 -0.99 -14.37
N THR A 444 32.83 -2.26 -14.61
CA THR A 444 31.62 -2.62 -15.36
C THR A 444 30.67 -3.47 -14.51
N TRP A 445 29.40 -3.38 -14.84
CA TRP A 445 28.37 -4.21 -14.19
C TRP A 445 28.47 -5.66 -14.64
N ASN A 446 28.53 -6.57 -13.70
CA ASN A 446 28.42 -8.00 -13.95
C ASN A 446 27.02 -8.49 -13.51
N ALA A 447 26.19 -8.87 -14.50
CA ALA A 447 24.81 -9.33 -14.26
C ALA A 447 24.71 -10.70 -13.57
N GLU A 448 25.80 -11.52 -13.56
CA GLU A 448 25.80 -12.81 -12.89
C GLU A 448 26.10 -12.65 -11.40
N THR A 449 27.10 -11.84 -11.05
CA THR A 449 27.48 -11.59 -9.66
C THR A 449 26.66 -10.49 -8.99
N LEU A 450 25.89 -9.72 -9.76
CA LEU A 450 25.11 -8.54 -9.35
C LEU A 450 26.00 -7.46 -8.71
N ARG A 451 27.20 -7.26 -9.23
CA ARG A 451 28.21 -6.33 -8.70
C ARG A 451 28.95 -5.62 -9.82
N TYR A 452 29.58 -4.51 -9.48
CA TYR A 452 30.55 -3.85 -10.34
C TYR A 452 31.94 -4.49 -10.14
N GLU A 453 32.62 -4.78 -11.25
CA GLU A 453 33.93 -5.43 -11.26
C GLU A 453 34.93 -4.58 -12.07
N GLU A 454 36.19 -4.52 -11.63
CA GLU A 454 37.26 -3.81 -12.34
C GLU A 454 37.65 -4.59 -13.60
N THR A 455 37.37 -4.05 -14.75
CA THR A 455 37.66 -4.66 -16.05
C THR A 455 38.64 -3.82 -16.88
N GLY A 456 38.97 -2.61 -16.43
CA GLY A 456 39.71 -1.64 -17.19
C GLY A 456 38.92 -0.98 -18.33
N ASN A 457 37.61 -1.21 -18.40
CA ASN A 457 36.73 -0.57 -19.38
C ASN A 457 36.21 0.77 -18.83
N HIS A 458 36.65 1.87 -19.40
CA HIS A 458 36.26 3.24 -19.01
C HIS A 458 35.08 3.78 -19.82
N ALA A 459 34.41 2.96 -20.64
CA ALA A 459 33.22 3.40 -21.37
C ALA A 459 32.08 3.79 -20.42
N PRO A 460 31.27 4.79 -20.78
CA PRO A 460 30.09 5.15 -19.99
C PRO A 460 29.12 4.00 -19.86
N ASP A 461 28.53 3.83 -18.69
CA ASP A 461 27.39 2.93 -18.47
C ASP A 461 26.11 3.62 -18.97
N GLU A 462 25.73 3.33 -20.21
CA GLU A 462 24.59 3.98 -20.88
C GLU A 462 23.27 3.71 -20.16
N PHE A 463 23.10 2.51 -19.57
CA PHE A 463 21.89 2.22 -18.82
C PHE A 463 21.81 3.03 -17.53
N MET A 464 22.93 3.23 -16.83
CA MET A 464 22.96 4.07 -15.63
C MET A 464 22.73 5.55 -15.94
N LYS A 465 23.05 6.05 -17.14
CA LYS A 465 22.62 7.39 -17.56
C LYS A 465 21.08 7.49 -17.63
N LEU A 466 20.42 6.52 -18.26
CA LEU A 466 18.95 6.45 -18.30
C LEU A 466 18.36 6.34 -16.88
N ARG A 467 18.99 5.56 -16.01
CA ARG A 467 18.59 5.42 -14.60
C ARG A 467 18.68 6.75 -13.86
N LEU A 468 19.76 7.50 -14.02
CA LEU A 468 19.92 8.83 -13.42
C LEU A 468 18.85 9.82 -13.91
N GLU A 469 18.49 9.79 -15.20
CA GLU A 469 17.39 10.62 -15.71
C GLU A 469 16.05 10.22 -15.10
N ALA A 470 15.79 8.91 -14.90
CA ALA A 470 14.60 8.45 -14.20
C ALA A 470 14.58 8.90 -12.72
N MET A 471 15.71 8.80 -12.01
CA MET A 471 15.83 9.28 -10.62
C MET A 471 15.59 10.80 -10.53
N LYS A 472 16.15 11.58 -11.47
CA LYS A 472 15.92 13.03 -11.54
C LYS A 472 14.45 13.37 -11.77
N ARG A 473 13.76 12.67 -12.69
CA ARG A 473 12.32 12.83 -12.92
C ARG A 473 11.53 12.60 -11.64
N SER A 474 11.74 11.47 -10.97
CA SER A 474 11.06 11.13 -9.72
C SER A 474 11.32 12.15 -8.61
N ALA A 475 12.56 12.70 -8.52
CA ALA A 475 12.88 13.75 -7.57
C ALA A 475 12.07 15.03 -7.87
N LEU A 476 12.07 15.49 -9.12
CA LEU A 476 11.45 16.76 -9.50
C LEU A 476 9.94 16.83 -9.26
N GLU A 477 9.25 15.70 -9.18
CA GLU A 477 7.84 15.62 -8.82
C GLU A 477 7.50 16.24 -7.45
N PHE A 478 8.48 16.31 -6.55
CA PHE A 478 8.29 16.89 -5.21
C PHE A 478 8.38 18.41 -5.15
N ARG A 479 8.93 19.09 -6.17
CA ARG A 479 9.13 20.55 -6.14
C ARG A 479 7.88 21.36 -5.79
N PRO A 480 6.69 21.04 -6.33
CA PRO A 480 5.50 21.84 -6.05
C PRO A 480 5.04 21.84 -4.59
N VAL A 481 5.46 20.83 -3.79
CA VAL A 481 4.98 20.70 -2.41
C VAL A 481 5.82 21.45 -1.37
N PHE A 482 7.06 21.85 -1.67
CA PHE A 482 8.00 22.38 -0.67
C PHE A 482 7.48 23.62 0.07
N LYS A 483 6.90 24.58 -0.65
CA LYS A 483 6.39 25.81 -0.02
C LYS A 483 5.15 25.55 0.85
N ALA A 484 4.30 24.61 0.49
CA ALA A 484 3.19 24.19 1.33
C ALA A 484 3.72 23.45 2.57
N ALA A 485 4.70 22.55 2.40
CA ALA A 485 5.31 21.82 3.50
C ALA A 485 6.01 22.74 4.52
N GLU A 486 6.71 23.78 4.07
CA GLU A 486 7.33 24.79 4.92
C GLU A 486 6.27 25.60 5.69
N LEU A 487 5.23 26.08 4.99
CA LEU A 487 4.21 26.97 5.56
C LEU A 487 3.35 26.29 6.62
N TYR A 488 3.02 25.04 6.43
CA TYR A 488 2.13 24.26 7.31
C TYR A 488 2.89 23.27 8.20
N ALA A 489 4.21 23.37 8.28
CA ALA A 489 5.02 22.45 9.08
C ALA A 489 4.56 22.36 10.53
N PRO A 490 4.63 21.19 11.18
CA PRO A 490 4.15 20.99 12.55
C PRO A 490 4.96 21.78 13.58
N ASN A 491 6.21 22.13 13.26
CA ASN A 491 7.11 22.91 14.12
C ASN A 491 8.25 23.56 13.31
N ILE A 492 9.05 24.38 13.98
CA ILE A 492 10.17 25.14 13.36
C ILE A 492 11.22 24.20 12.74
N ALA A 493 11.51 23.06 13.37
CA ALA A 493 12.50 22.11 12.87
C ALA A 493 12.07 21.50 11.53
N ALA A 494 10.80 21.09 11.45
CA ALA A 494 10.22 20.57 10.20
C ALA A 494 10.17 21.64 9.09
N ALA A 495 9.86 22.90 9.43
CA ALA A 495 9.91 24.01 8.47
C ALA A 495 11.33 24.25 7.93
N LYS A 496 12.33 24.25 8.83
CA LYS A 496 13.73 24.35 8.43
C LYS A 496 14.17 23.19 7.53
N LYS A 497 13.75 21.96 7.85
CA LYS A 497 14.04 20.78 7.01
C LYS A 497 13.42 20.93 5.62
N ALA A 498 12.16 21.33 5.52
CA ALA A 498 11.50 21.53 4.22
C ALA A 498 12.23 22.59 3.36
N ARG A 499 12.69 23.69 3.98
CA ARG A 499 13.49 24.71 3.31
C ARG A 499 14.85 24.17 2.86
N MET A 500 15.59 23.50 3.74
CA MET A 500 16.89 22.89 3.43
C MET A 500 16.77 21.90 2.26
N VAL A 501 15.73 21.07 2.22
CA VAL A 501 15.48 20.16 1.10
C VAL A 501 15.21 20.93 -0.19
N ALA A 502 14.40 22.00 -0.15
CA ALA A 502 14.14 22.84 -1.32
C ALA A 502 15.44 23.50 -1.87
N GLU A 503 16.29 24.02 -0.97
CA GLU A 503 17.59 24.60 -1.33
C GLU A 503 18.53 23.55 -1.95
N LEU A 504 18.54 22.32 -1.41
CA LEU A 504 19.32 21.21 -1.96
C LEU A 504 18.84 20.82 -3.38
N TYR A 505 17.52 20.84 -3.62
CA TYR A 505 16.96 20.64 -4.97
C TYR A 505 17.37 21.74 -5.95
N GLU A 506 17.37 22.99 -5.51
CA GLU A 506 17.78 24.10 -6.34
C GLU A 506 19.29 24.03 -6.68
N ALA A 507 20.13 23.69 -5.69
CA ALA A 507 21.56 23.49 -5.89
C ALA A 507 21.88 22.32 -6.83
N THR A 508 21.07 21.24 -6.79
CA THR A 508 21.32 20.02 -7.58
C THR A 508 20.74 20.10 -9.00
N PHE A 509 19.51 20.60 -9.14
CA PHE A 509 18.74 20.56 -10.39
C PHE A 509 18.51 21.93 -11.01
N GLY A 510 19.04 23.00 -10.42
CA GLY A 510 18.77 24.38 -10.81
C GLY A 510 17.45 24.93 -10.28
N PRO A 511 17.15 26.22 -10.52
CA PRO A 511 15.92 26.85 -10.03
C PRO A 511 14.67 26.25 -10.64
N PRO A 512 13.50 26.34 -9.94
CA PRO A 512 12.25 25.82 -10.46
C PRO A 512 11.82 26.55 -11.73
N THR A 513 11.33 25.79 -12.70
CA THR A 513 10.73 26.27 -13.95
C THR A 513 9.46 27.09 -13.68
N LEU A 514 9.00 27.84 -14.67
CA LEU A 514 7.73 28.59 -14.56
C LEU A 514 6.56 27.64 -14.25
N THR A 515 6.49 26.49 -14.91
CA THR A 515 5.46 25.46 -14.67
C THR A 515 5.48 24.96 -13.23
N GLU A 516 6.66 24.60 -12.70
CA GLU A 516 6.79 24.14 -11.31
C GLU A 516 6.41 25.23 -10.30
N ARG A 517 6.70 26.52 -10.59
CA ARG A 517 6.26 27.65 -9.75
C ARG A 517 4.75 27.79 -9.73
N VAL A 518 4.09 27.69 -10.91
CA VAL A 518 2.62 27.75 -11.01
C VAL A 518 1.99 26.57 -10.27
N GLN A 519 2.54 25.36 -10.44
CA GLN A 519 2.09 24.18 -9.70
C GLN A 519 2.25 24.36 -8.18
N GLY A 520 3.37 24.93 -7.73
CA GLY A 520 3.60 25.22 -6.32
C GLY A 520 2.60 26.24 -5.74
N LEU A 521 2.21 27.26 -6.53
CA LEU A 521 1.15 28.18 -6.13
C LEU A 521 -0.21 27.49 -6.02
N ALA A 522 -0.54 26.62 -6.98
CA ALA A 522 -1.78 25.84 -6.95
C ALA A 522 -1.83 24.92 -5.72
N VAL A 523 -0.74 24.17 -5.44
CA VAL A 523 -0.65 23.31 -4.24
C VAL A 523 -0.84 24.11 -2.95
N ARG A 524 -0.28 25.32 -2.84
CA ARG A 524 -0.51 26.20 -1.69
C ARG A 524 -1.97 26.63 -1.55
N GLY A 525 -2.63 26.96 -2.65
CA GLY A 525 -4.07 27.28 -2.66
C GLY A 525 -4.91 26.11 -2.17
N PHE A 526 -4.65 24.90 -2.68
CA PHE A 526 -5.31 23.68 -2.21
C PHE A 526 -5.01 23.38 -0.73
N ALA A 527 -3.75 23.51 -0.29
CA ALA A 527 -3.37 23.31 1.10
C ALA A 527 -4.09 24.30 2.03
N PHE A 528 -4.26 25.56 1.62
CA PHE A 528 -5.02 26.54 2.37
C PHE A 528 -6.50 26.12 2.54
N VAL A 529 -7.16 25.73 1.45
CA VAL A 529 -8.55 25.24 1.50
C VAL A 529 -8.65 24.00 2.38
N GLU A 530 -7.73 23.05 2.23
CA GLU A 530 -7.71 21.83 3.04
C GLU A 530 -7.49 22.12 4.53
N SER A 531 -6.62 23.08 4.86
CA SER A 531 -6.37 23.48 6.26
C SER A 531 -7.60 24.09 6.95
N ILE A 532 -8.48 24.72 6.18
CA ILE A 532 -9.77 25.23 6.71
C ILE A 532 -10.72 24.05 6.93
N ARG A 533 -10.82 23.14 5.97
CA ARG A 533 -11.69 21.97 6.04
C ARG A 533 -11.28 21.01 7.17
N ALA A 534 -9.97 20.82 7.38
CA ALA A 534 -9.45 19.96 8.44
C ALA A 534 -9.75 20.47 9.86
N LYS A 535 -10.09 21.76 10.04
CA LYS A 535 -10.50 22.29 11.36
C LYS A 535 -11.83 21.72 11.84
N ASP A 536 -12.68 21.29 10.92
CA ASP A 536 -14.01 20.72 11.22
C ASP A 536 -13.99 19.17 11.35
N GLY A 537 -12.82 18.58 11.47
CA GLY A 537 -12.58 17.13 11.47
C GLY A 537 -11.96 16.63 10.17
N ASP A 538 -11.43 15.41 10.19
CA ASP A 538 -10.86 14.81 9.00
C ASP A 538 -11.92 14.63 7.91
N VAL A 539 -11.58 15.09 6.70
CA VAL A 539 -12.46 14.97 5.54
C VAL A 539 -11.90 13.89 4.62
N MET A 540 -12.67 12.82 4.46
CA MET A 540 -12.33 11.70 3.59
C MET A 540 -12.99 11.88 2.22
N ARG A 541 -12.18 11.89 1.15
CA ARG A 541 -12.71 11.86 -0.23
C ARG A 541 -13.04 10.43 -0.60
N GLN A 542 -14.28 10.20 -1.00
CA GLN A 542 -14.70 8.90 -1.51
C GLN A 542 -14.30 8.76 -2.99
N PRO A 543 -13.87 7.56 -3.44
CA PRO A 543 -13.67 7.29 -4.87
C PRO A 543 -15.00 7.30 -5.63
N GLY A 544 -14.97 7.65 -6.90
CA GLY A 544 -16.11 7.42 -7.80
C GLY A 544 -16.31 5.92 -8.05
N THR A 545 -17.54 5.52 -8.33
CA THR A 545 -17.85 4.14 -8.73
C THR A 545 -17.20 3.81 -10.06
N ILE A 546 -16.59 2.65 -10.17
CA ILE A 546 -16.02 2.13 -11.42
C ILE A 546 -16.82 0.90 -11.83
N ARG A 547 -17.32 0.92 -13.06
CA ARG A 547 -17.98 -0.22 -13.69
C ARG A 547 -17.25 -0.60 -14.97
N HIS A 548 -16.84 -1.84 -15.09
CA HIS A 548 -16.08 -2.33 -16.23
C HIS A 548 -16.54 -3.74 -16.63
N GLU A 549 -16.76 -3.98 -17.93
CA GLU A 549 -17.21 -5.26 -18.46
C GLU A 549 -16.12 -5.97 -19.27
N TRP A 550 -16.04 -7.30 -19.14
CA TRP A 550 -15.22 -8.22 -19.92
C TRP A 550 -16.10 -9.23 -20.68
N PRO A 551 -15.68 -9.75 -21.86
CA PRO A 551 -14.37 -9.58 -22.49
C PRO A 551 -14.23 -8.37 -23.42
N ASP A 552 -15.28 -7.60 -23.66
CA ASP A 552 -15.32 -6.61 -24.75
C ASP A 552 -14.33 -5.44 -24.62
N ARG A 553 -13.54 -5.41 -23.53
CA ARG A 553 -12.66 -4.28 -23.20
C ARG A 553 -11.27 -4.69 -22.72
N HIS A 554 -10.70 -5.74 -23.26
CA HIS A 554 -9.34 -6.15 -22.94
C HIS A 554 -8.35 -4.99 -23.12
N GLY A 555 -7.58 -4.71 -22.06
CA GLY A 555 -6.62 -3.61 -22.03
C GLY A 555 -7.20 -2.22 -21.88
N ALA A 556 -8.52 -2.06 -21.70
CA ALA A 556 -9.11 -0.76 -21.39
C ALA A 556 -8.75 -0.33 -19.96
N VAL A 557 -8.42 0.96 -19.80
CA VAL A 557 -8.14 1.54 -18.48
C VAL A 557 -9.45 1.72 -17.72
N PRO A 558 -9.59 1.21 -16.49
CA PRO A 558 -10.76 1.45 -15.66
C PRO A 558 -10.93 2.95 -15.38
N GLN A 559 -12.14 3.48 -15.60
CA GLN A 559 -12.45 4.88 -15.35
C GLN A 559 -13.59 4.99 -14.34
N ALA A 560 -13.45 5.93 -13.41
CA ALA A 560 -14.54 6.26 -12.48
C ALA A 560 -15.71 6.89 -13.25
N THR A 561 -16.93 6.47 -12.94
CA THR A 561 -18.17 6.97 -13.58
C THR A 561 -18.66 8.27 -12.98
N GLU A 562 -18.23 8.60 -11.75
CA GLU A 562 -18.67 9.76 -10.99
C GLU A 562 -17.50 10.49 -10.32
N GLU A 563 -17.77 11.75 -9.92
CA GLU A 563 -16.82 12.53 -9.13
C GLU A 563 -16.74 12.00 -7.68
N ASN A 564 -15.58 12.20 -7.05
CA ASN A 564 -15.39 11.86 -5.64
C ASN A 564 -16.29 12.73 -4.75
N HIS A 565 -16.95 12.09 -3.80
CA HIS A 565 -17.72 12.76 -2.76
C HIS A 565 -16.86 13.02 -1.52
N TRP A 566 -17.19 14.10 -0.78
CA TRP A 566 -16.56 14.41 0.50
C TRP A 566 -17.43 13.86 1.63
N VAL A 567 -16.83 13.06 2.52
CA VAL A 567 -17.47 12.58 3.75
C VAL A 567 -16.68 13.10 4.94
N ARG A 568 -17.34 13.78 5.86
CA ARG A 568 -16.72 14.20 7.12
C ARG A 568 -16.77 13.06 8.12
N HIS A 569 -15.64 12.78 8.76
CA HIS A 569 -15.63 11.93 9.94
C HIS A 569 -16.51 12.58 11.01
N ARG A 570 -17.45 11.84 11.57
CA ARG A 570 -18.12 12.27 12.79
C ARG A 570 -17.09 12.15 13.90
N GLU A 571 -16.73 13.28 14.51
CA GLU A 571 -15.90 13.25 15.72
C GLU A 571 -16.51 12.25 16.71
N HIS A 572 -15.69 11.32 17.20
CA HIS A 572 -15.99 10.70 18.47
C HIS A 572 -16.08 11.87 19.48
N LYS A 573 -17.30 12.17 19.95
CA LYS A 573 -17.46 13.06 21.09
C LYS A 573 -16.53 12.51 22.17
N ARG A 574 -15.47 13.26 22.47
CA ARG A 574 -14.63 12.96 23.64
C ARG A 574 -15.60 12.78 24.79
N PRO A 575 -15.46 11.75 25.62
CA PRO A 575 -16.20 11.71 26.87
C PRO A 575 -15.86 13.02 27.57
N GLN A 576 -16.86 13.83 27.82
CA GLN A 576 -16.68 15.01 28.66
C GLN A 576 -16.07 14.47 29.96
N THR A 577 -14.83 14.82 30.24
CA THR A 577 -14.19 14.56 31.52
C THR A 577 -15.13 15.16 32.55
N ALA A 578 -15.65 14.33 33.42
CA ALA A 578 -16.39 14.74 34.60
C ALA A 578 -15.41 15.46 35.53
N ALA A 579 -15.22 16.74 35.28
CA ALA A 579 -14.49 17.68 36.14
C ALA A 579 -15.41 18.85 36.39
N ALA A 580 -16.46 18.63 37.17
CA ALA A 580 -17.20 19.65 37.92
C ALA A 580 -18.31 19.00 38.76
N ALA A 581 -17.96 18.28 39.81
CA ALA A 581 -18.86 17.98 40.91
C ALA A 581 -18.05 17.78 42.20
N SER A 582 -17.44 18.84 42.67
CA SER A 582 -17.05 18.97 44.07
C SER A 582 -17.00 20.44 44.43
N ARG A 583 -18.16 21.03 44.57
CA ARG A 583 -18.46 22.19 45.42
C ARG A 583 -19.94 22.11 45.75
N GLU A 584 -20.21 21.42 46.85
CA GLU A 584 -21.05 21.73 47.99
C GLU A 584 -21.03 20.54 48.94
#